data_9c35fb5b892129d2cdb491ab3b642846
#
_entry.id   9c35fb5b892129d2cdb491ab3b642846
#
_cell.length_a   1.000
_cell.length_b   1.000
_cell.length_c   1.000
_cell.angle_alpha   90.00
_cell.angle_beta   90.00
_cell.angle_gamma   90.00
#
_symmetry.space_group_name_H-M   'P 1'
#
loop_
_entity.id
_entity.type
_entity.pdbx_description
1 polymer ?
#
loop_
_entity_poly.entity_id
_entity_poly.type
_entity_poly.pdbx_seq_one_letter_code
_entity_poly.pdbx_strand_id
1 'polypeptide(L)'
;MYGADPLPEAEIVAKFIAENSAPDARIAILGSEPEIYFLAHRHSATGHIYTYPLMEPQPFALETQHKMIAGIETTRPMFIVFADNIMSWNRRPDSDLTIFNWWENYKTNYTLVGMTDIVSPTNTLVVLGTNFIAHYPEAHGSALEIFQKN
;
A
#
# COMPACT_ATOMS: atom_id res chain seq x y z
N MET A 1 18.96 2.80 -14.57
CA MET A 1 18.44 3.89 -13.73
C MET A 1 17.48 3.25 -12.77
N TYR A 2 17.90 2.99 -11.55
CA TYR A 2 17.00 2.52 -10.50
C TYR A 2 16.06 3.70 -10.23
N GLY A 3 14.81 3.59 -10.66
CA GLY A 3 13.75 4.49 -10.21
C GLY A 3 13.69 4.45 -8.69
N ALA A 4 13.14 5.46 -8.06
CA ALA A 4 13.08 5.57 -6.62
C ALA A 4 12.50 4.28 -6.01
N ASP A 5 13.38 3.39 -5.59
CA ASP A 5 13.04 2.24 -4.77
C ASP A 5 12.68 2.78 -3.39
N PRO A 6 11.44 2.62 -2.91
CA PRO A 6 11.00 3.19 -1.64
C PRO A 6 11.50 2.42 -0.42
N LEU A 7 12.64 1.75 -0.50
CA LEU A 7 13.17 0.94 0.60
C LEU A 7 13.34 1.73 1.91
N PRO A 8 13.91 2.95 1.93
CA PRO A 8 13.97 3.76 3.15
C PRO A 8 12.59 4.16 3.67
N GLU A 9 11.67 4.46 2.77
CA GLU A 9 10.29 4.80 3.08
C GLU A 9 9.54 3.59 3.62
N ALA A 10 9.78 2.40 3.05
CA ALA A 10 9.22 1.15 3.52
C ALA A 10 9.65 0.82 4.97
N GLU A 11 10.89 1.13 5.35
CA GLU A 11 11.37 0.99 6.73
C GLU A 11 10.59 1.89 7.69
N ILE A 12 10.32 3.14 7.31
CA ILE A 12 9.55 4.08 8.12
C ILE A 12 8.11 3.60 8.29
N VAL A 13 7.48 3.17 7.19
CA VAL A 13 6.11 2.63 7.19
C VAL A 13 6.04 1.37 8.05
N ALA A 14 6.96 0.44 7.88
CA ALA A 14 7.01 -0.81 8.63
C ALA A 14 7.18 -0.57 10.13
N LYS A 15 8.05 0.35 10.52
CA LYS A 15 8.23 0.76 11.91
C LYS A 15 6.96 1.33 12.51
N PHE A 16 6.30 2.26 11.80
CA PHE A 16 5.03 2.84 12.25
C PHE A 16 3.97 1.76 12.48
N ILE A 17 3.82 0.81 11.54
CA ILE A 17 2.87 -0.29 11.65
C ILE A 17 3.21 -1.19 12.84
N ALA A 18 4.49 -1.55 13.02
CA ALA A 18 4.93 -2.41 14.10
C ALA A 18 4.66 -1.80 15.48
N GLU A 19 4.87 -0.49 15.62
CA GLU A 19 4.64 0.24 16.87
C GLU A 19 3.15 0.47 17.18
N ASN A 20 2.27 0.42 16.17
CA ASN A 20 0.84 0.73 16.30
C ASN A 20 -0.08 -0.47 16.06
N SER A 21 0.43 -1.70 16.05
CA SER A 21 -0.35 -2.91 15.90
C SER A 21 0.16 -4.05 16.76
N ALA A 22 -0.75 -4.98 17.13
CA ALA A 22 -0.37 -6.20 17.84
C ALA A 22 0.56 -7.08 16.98
N PRO A 23 1.47 -7.88 17.56
CA PRO A 23 2.40 -8.72 16.81
C PRO A 23 1.75 -9.73 15.86
N ASP A 24 0.54 -10.18 16.16
CA ASP A 24 -0.25 -11.12 15.35
C ASP A 24 -1.20 -10.42 14.37
N ALA A 25 -1.19 -9.09 14.31
CA ALA A 25 -2.01 -8.34 13.39
C ALA A 25 -1.65 -8.67 11.94
N ARG A 26 -2.68 -8.76 11.09
CA ARG A 26 -2.51 -8.87 9.64
C ARG A 26 -2.62 -7.50 9.00
N ILE A 27 -1.84 -7.29 7.97
CA ILE A 27 -1.84 -6.06 7.18
C ILE A 27 -2.02 -6.40 5.70
N ALA A 28 -2.43 -5.42 4.91
CA ALA A 28 -2.43 -5.55 3.46
C ALA A 28 -1.58 -4.45 2.83
N ILE A 29 -0.91 -4.78 1.74
CA ILE A 29 -0.16 -3.83 0.94
C ILE A 29 -0.73 -3.88 -0.47
N LEU A 30 -1.27 -2.77 -0.90
CA LEU A 30 -1.73 -2.52 -2.26
C LEU A 30 -0.56 -1.89 -3.02
N GLY A 31 0.31 -2.75 -3.51
CA GLY A 31 1.59 -2.43 -4.14
C GLY A 31 2.57 -3.60 -4.08
N SER A 32 3.76 -3.39 -4.56
CA SER A 32 4.82 -4.41 -4.63
C SER A 32 5.99 -4.04 -3.70
N GLU A 33 5.70 -3.75 -2.44
CA GLU A 33 6.64 -3.49 -1.36
C GLU A 33 6.60 -4.62 -0.30
N PRO A 34 6.99 -5.86 -0.68
CA PRO A 34 6.91 -7.02 0.22
C PRO A 34 7.81 -6.90 1.45
N GLU A 35 8.84 -6.06 1.40
CA GLU A 35 9.75 -5.76 2.50
C GLU A 35 9.02 -5.18 3.72
N ILE A 36 7.90 -4.47 3.53
CA ILE A 36 7.11 -3.93 4.63
C ILE A 36 6.56 -5.05 5.52
N TYR A 37 6.10 -6.17 4.94
CA TYR A 37 5.66 -7.33 5.74
C TYR A 37 6.79 -7.88 6.59
N PHE A 38 7.96 -8.02 5.99
CA PHE A 38 9.14 -8.57 6.66
C PHE A 38 9.64 -7.63 7.77
N LEU A 39 9.81 -6.35 7.47
CA LEU A 39 10.34 -5.36 8.41
C LEU A 39 9.37 -5.05 9.55
N ALA A 40 8.07 -5.05 9.28
CA ALA A 40 7.04 -4.89 10.31
C ALA A 40 6.82 -6.16 11.14
N HIS A 41 7.35 -7.30 10.73
CA HIS A 41 7.03 -8.62 11.29
C HIS A 41 5.52 -8.87 11.33
N ARG A 42 4.82 -8.59 10.22
CA ARG A 42 3.38 -8.78 10.08
C ARG A 42 3.05 -9.69 8.90
N HIS A 43 2.01 -10.50 9.06
CA HIS A 43 1.54 -11.39 8.02
C HIS A 43 0.59 -10.68 7.05
N SER A 44 0.62 -11.12 5.79
CA SER A 44 -0.35 -10.66 4.79
C SER A 44 -1.78 -11.07 5.16
N ALA A 45 -2.72 -10.16 4.97
CA ALA A 45 -4.15 -10.41 5.09
C ALA A 45 -4.71 -11.26 3.93
N THR A 46 -4.00 -11.34 2.81
CA THR A 46 -4.52 -11.92 1.56
C THR A 46 -3.72 -13.14 1.07
N GLY A 47 -2.54 -13.38 1.61
CA GLY A 47 -1.57 -14.31 1.03
C GLY A 47 -0.86 -13.79 -0.22
N HIS A 48 -1.26 -12.63 -0.76
CA HIS A 48 -0.55 -11.93 -1.82
C HIS A 48 0.40 -10.90 -1.20
N ILE A 49 1.64 -10.89 -1.66
CA ILE A 49 2.67 -9.96 -1.19
C ILE A 49 3.25 -9.11 -2.33
N TYR A 50 2.71 -9.28 -3.54
CA TYR A 50 3.26 -8.73 -4.75
C TYR A 50 2.15 -8.51 -5.79
N THR A 51 2.06 -7.35 -6.41
CA THR A 51 0.93 -6.96 -7.25
C THR A 51 1.17 -6.98 -8.75
N TYR A 52 2.40 -7.18 -9.23
CA TYR A 52 2.67 -7.22 -10.67
C TYR A 52 1.81 -8.22 -11.45
N PRO A 53 1.59 -9.47 -10.97
CA PRO A 53 0.74 -10.42 -11.68
C PRO A 53 -0.72 -9.97 -11.83
N LEU A 54 -1.18 -9.03 -10.99
CA LEU A 54 -2.53 -8.49 -11.07
C LEU A 54 -2.69 -7.52 -12.26
N MET A 55 -1.58 -6.91 -12.68
CA MET A 55 -1.54 -5.87 -13.72
C MET A 55 -1.09 -6.41 -15.07
N GLU A 56 -0.52 -7.59 -15.11
CA GLU A 56 -0.11 -8.22 -16.35
C GLU A 56 -1.34 -8.66 -17.18
N PRO A 57 -1.32 -8.47 -18.52
CA PRO A 57 -2.38 -8.96 -19.39
C PRO A 57 -2.30 -10.49 -19.52
N GLN A 58 -2.87 -11.18 -18.57
CA GLN A 58 -2.90 -12.65 -18.50
C GLN A 58 -4.28 -13.11 -18.00
N PRO A 59 -4.73 -14.34 -18.38
CA PRO A 59 -6.10 -14.79 -18.14
C PRO A 59 -6.56 -14.81 -16.68
N PHE A 60 -5.62 -14.90 -15.74
CA PHE A 60 -5.92 -15.01 -14.30
C PHE A 60 -5.78 -13.70 -13.53
N ALA A 61 -5.41 -12.57 -14.19
CA ALA A 61 -5.19 -11.30 -13.53
C ALA A 61 -6.44 -10.84 -12.75
N LEU A 62 -7.58 -10.80 -13.41
CA LEU A 62 -8.84 -10.39 -12.79
C LEU A 62 -9.26 -11.33 -11.64
N GLU A 63 -9.13 -12.64 -11.82
CA GLU A 63 -9.43 -13.61 -10.75
C GLU A 63 -8.52 -13.40 -9.54
N THR A 64 -7.24 -13.10 -9.78
CA THR A 64 -6.27 -12.81 -8.71
C THR A 64 -6.59 -11.51 -7.99
N GLN A 65 -7.03 -10.46 -8.72
CA GLN A 65 -7.54 -9.23 -8.11
C GLN A 65 -8.74 -9.51 -7.20
N HIS A 66 -9.72 -10.30 -7.67
CA HIS A 66 -10.88 -10.66 -6.86
C HIS A 66 -10.50 -11.45 -5.60
N LYS A 67 -9.52 -12.36 -5.68
CA LYS A 67 -9.03 -13.11 -4.51
C LYS A 67 -8.36 -12.18 -3.49
N MET A 68 -7.56 -11.22 -3.96
CA MET A 68 -6.94 -10.25 -3.08
C MET A 68 -7.98 -9.35 -2.40
N ILE A 69 -8.94 -8.83 -3.15
CA ILE A 69 -10.06 -8.04 -2.64
C ILE A 69 -10.83 -8.81 -1.57
N ALA A 70 -11.27 -10.04 -1.88
CA ALA A 70 -12.00 -10.89 -0.95
C ALA A 70 -11.21 -11.17 0.34
N GLY A 71 -9.89 -11.37 0.22
CA GLY A 71 -9.00 -11.54 1.36
C GLY A 71 -8.98 -10.33 2.28
N ILE A 72 -8.90 -9.13 1.72
CA ILE A 72 -8.93 -7.86 2.49
C ILE A 72 -10.29 -7.66 3.14
N GLU A 73 -11.39 -7.84 2.40
CA GLU A 73 -12.75 -7.66 2.91
C GLU A 73 -13.08 -8.64 4.05
N THR A 74 -12.60 -9.88 3.94
CA THR A 74 -12.81 -10.92 4.96
C THR A 74 -11.97 -10.65 6.21
N THR A 75 -10.70 -10.32 6.03
CA THR A 75 -9.75 -10.14 7.14
C THR A 75 -9.94 -8.80 7.82
N ARG A 76 -10.33 -7.77 7.08
CA ARG A 76 -10.45 -6.38 7.54
C ARG A 76 -9.20 -5.95 8.33
N PRO A 77 -8.02 -5.96 7.68
CA PRO A 77 -6.76 -5.72 8.37
C PRO A 77 -6.77 -4.35 9.06
N MET A 78 -6.02 -4.24 10.17
CA MET A 78 -5.90 -2.99 10.90
C MET A 78 -5.25 -1.89 10.07
N PHE A 79 -4.25 -2.25 9.27
CA PHE A 79 -3.56 -1.34 8.37
C PHE A 79 -3.60 -1.84 6.92
N ILE A 80 -3.81 -0.90 6.01
CA ILE A 80 -3.59 -1.08 4.57
C ILE A 80 -2.59 -0.01 4.15
N VAL A 81 -1.54 -0.43 3.46
CA VAL A 81 -0.61 0.49 2.79
C VAL A 81 -0.98 0.53 1.31
N PHE A 82 -1.20 1.71 0.78
CA PHE A 82 -1.40 1.93 -0.64
C PHE A 82 -0.14 2.58 -1.23
N ALA A 83 0.45 1.93 -2.22
CA ALA A 83 1.58 2.50 -2.95
C ALA A 83 1.07 3.35 -4.11
N ASP A 84 1.09 4.66 -3.95
CA ASP A 84 0.87 5.60 -5.04
C ASP A 84 2.17 5.80 -5.82
N ASN A 85 2.56 4.74 -6.53
CA ASN A 85 3.77 4.68 -7.33
C ASN A 85 3.54 3.76 -8.53
N ILE A 86 3.70 4.32 -9.73
CA ILE A 86 3.54 3.56 -10.99
C ILE A 86 4.45 2.32 -11.03
N MET A 87 5.66 2.42 -10.52
CA MET A 87 6.63 1.30 -10.52
C MET A 87 6.20 0.16 -9.60
N SER A 88 5.52 0.47 -8.52
CA SER A 88 5.01 -0.52 -7.57
C SER A 88 3.94 -1.44 -8.19
N TRP A 89 3.18 -0.93 -9.13
CA TRP A 89 2.12 -1.69 -9.80
C TRP A 89 2.54 -2.29 -11.12
N ASN A 90 3.53 -1.72 -11.79
CA ASN A 90 3.91 -2.07 -13.17
C ASN A 90 2.69 -2.10 -14.12
N ARG A 91 1.80 -1.13 -13.93
CA ARG A 91 0.55 -1.03 -14.67
C ARG A 91 0.81 -0.77 -16.16
N ARG A 92 0.07 -1.46 -17.00
CA ARG A 92 0.10 -1.34 -18.47
C ARG A 92 -1.19 -0.70 -18.98
N PRO A 93 -1.21 -0.21 -20.24
CA PRO A 93 -2.42 0.38 -20.82
C PRO A 93 -3.63 -0.56 -20.88
N ASP A 94 -3.40 -1.87 -20.95
CA ASP A 94 -4.39 -2.93 -21.02
C ASP A 94 -4.61 -3.67 -19.70
N SER A 95 -4.04 -3.17 -18.59
CA SER A 95 -4.27 -3.73 -17.25
C SER A 95 -5.72 -3.55 -16.84
N ASP A 96 -6.30 -4.59 -16.23
CA ASP A 96 -7.60 -4.49 -15.57
C ASP A 96 -7.49 -3.62 -14.31
N LEU A 97 -8.41 -2.68 -14.13
CA LEU A 97 -8.39 -1.68 -13.06
C LEU A 97 -9.38 -1.98 -11.93
N THR A 98 -9.93 -3.17 -11.86
CA THR A 98 -10.92 -3.57 -10.87
C THR A 98 -10.46 -3.28 -9.45
N ILE A 99 -9.21 -3.60 -9.11
CA ILE A 99 -8.67 -3.38 -7.76
C ILE A 99 -8.59 -1.90 -7.39
N PHE A 100 -8.27 -1.02 -8.36
CA PHE A 100 -8.23 0.42 -8.12
C PHE A 100 -9.62 1.00 -7.93
N ASN A 101 -10.59 0.61 -8.78
CA ASN A 101 -11.98 1.04 -8.68
C ASN A 101 -12.61 0.57 -7.35
N TRP A 102 -12.29 -0.65 -6.92
CA TRP A 102 -12.70 -1.16 -5.62
C TRP A 102 -12.07 -0.35 -4.49
N TRP A 103 -10.75 -0.07 -4.55
CA TRP A 103 -10.04 0.65 -3.51
C TRP A 103 -10.61 2.04 -3.28
N GLU A 104 -10.93 2.79 -4.33
CA GLU A 104 -11.52 4.13 -4.21
C GLU A 104 -12.79 4.15 -3.35
N ASN A 105 -13.57 3.08 -3.36
CA ASN A 105 -14.74 2.94 -2.52
C ASN A 105 -14.41 2.35 -1.14
N TYR A 106 -13.56 1.33 -1.10
CA TYR A 106 -13.28 0.58 0.12
C TYR A 106 -12.46 1.37 1.13
N LYS A 107 -11.58 2.25 0.68
CA LYS A 107 -10.75 3.11 1.54
C LYS A 107 -11.56 4.02 2.47
N THR A 108 -12.85 4.26 2.20
CA THR A 108 -13.74 5.02 3.09
C THR A 108 -13.96 4.35 4.46
N ASN A 109 -13.68 3.06 4.58
CA ASN A 109 -13.70 2.34 5.86
C ASN A 109 -12.42 2.55 6.71
N TYR A 110 -11.49 3.33 6.19
CA TYR A 110 -10.18 3.57 6.78
C TYR A 110 -9.91 5.06 6.87
N THR A 111 -9.03 5.43 7.80
CA THR A 111 -8.51 6.79 7.93
C THR A 111 -7.05 6.81 7.50
N LEU A 112 -6.67 7.76 6.66
CA LEU A 112 -5.27 8.01 6.31
C LEU A 112 -4.54 8.54 7.56
N VAL A 113 -3.54 7.80 8.05
CA VAL A 113 -2.82 8.10 9.29
C VAL A 113 -1.33 8.36 9.10
N GLY A 114 -0.81 8.11 7.92
CA GLY A 114 0.59 8.35 7.60
C GLY A 114 0.86 8.32 6.10
N MET A 115 1.92 9.01 5.72
CA MET A 115 2.41 9.01 4.35
C MET A 115 3.92 9.25 4.31
N THR A 116 4.58 8.57 3.42
CA THR A 116 5.93 8.93 2.97
C THR A 116 5.83 9.31 1.50
N ASP A 117 6.32 10.48 1.13
CA ASP A 117 6.24 11.02 -0.23
C ASP A 117 7.63 11.39 -0.74
N ILE A 118 8.08 10.71 -1.78
CA ILE A 118 9.37 10.97 -2.41
C ILE A 118 9.22 12.16 -3.36
N VAL A 119 9.62 13.32 -2.85
CA VAL A 119 9.52 14.60 -3.59
C VAL A 119 10.65 14.74 -4.60
N SER A 120 11.81 14.17 -4.30
CA SER A 120 12.98 14.15 -5.19
C SER A 120 13.90 12.97 -4.82
N PRO A 121 14.89 12.64 -5.66
CA PRO A 121 15.83 11.54 -5.37
C PRO A 121 16.59 11.66 -4.03
N THR A 122 16.57 12.83 -3.43
CA THR A 122 17.30 13.12 -2.17
C THR A 122 16.41 13.66 -1.07
N ASN A 123 15.10 13.74 -1.31
CA ASN A 123 14.17 14.34 -0.35
C ASN A 123 12.85 13.57 -0.29
N THR A 124 12.58 13.00 0.85
CA THR A 124 11.31 12.36 1.20
C THR A 124 10.64 13.13 2.32
N LEU A 125 9.38 13.48 2.12
CA LEU A 125 8.53 14.02 3.18
C LEU A 125 7.87 12.86 3.93
N VAL A 126 7.93 12.92 5.24
CA VAL A 126 7.32 11.94 6.13
C VAL A 126 6.30 12.63 7.01
N VAL A 127 5.05 12.19 6.90
CA VAL A 127 3.93 12.70 7.68
C VAL A 127 3.29 11.54 8.41
N LEU A 128 3.41 11.51 9.73
CA LEU A 128 2.82 10.46 10.56
C LEU A 128 1.88 11.09 11.59
N GLY A 129 0.67 10.55 11.67
CA GLY A 129 -0.39 11.03 12.55
C GLY A 129 -1.44 11.88 11.83
N THR A 130 -2.69 11.75 12.27
CA THR A 130 -3.86 12.35 11.62
C THR A 130 -3.86 13.87 11.59
N ASN A 131 -3.24 14.52 12.56
CA ASN A 131 -3.23 15.99 12.65
C ASN A 131 -2.44 16.68 11.53
N PHE A 132 -1.48 16.00 10.95
CA PHE A 132 -0.64 16.56 9.90
C PHE A 132 -1.18 16.28 8.50
N ILE A 133 -1.84 15.14 8.31
CA ILE A 133 -2.36 14.69 7.02
C ILE A 133 -3.47 15.57 6.48
N ALA A 134 -4.34 16.09 7.37
CA ALA A 134 -5.42 16.99 6.97
C ALA A 134 -4.94 18.28 6.27
N HIS A 135 -3.66 18.62 6.40
CA HIS A 135 -3.03 19.81 5.82
C HIS A 135 -2.00 19.46 4.73
N TYR A 136 -1.80 18.17 4.44
CA TYR A 136 -0.88 17.77 3.40
C TYR A 136 -1.59 17.90 2.04
N PRO A 137 -1.04 18.65 1.11
CA PRO A 137 -1.65 18.78 -0.21
C PRO A 137 -1.67 17.47 -0.99
N GLU A 138 -1.56 17.21 -2.07
CA GLU A 138 -1.50 15.94 -2.80
C GLU A 138 -0.09 15.36 -2.75
N ALA A 139 0.03 14.03 -2.79
CA ALA A 139 1.29 13.33 -2.98
C ALA A 139 1.95 13.73 -4.32
N HIS A 140 3.27 13.77 -4.36
CA HIS A 140 4.03 14.25 -5.52
C HIS A 140 4.29 13.14 -6.57
N GLY A 141 3.62 11.97 -6.43
CA GLY A 141 3.63 10.91 -7.43
C GLY A 141 4.50 9.69 -7.12
N SER A 142 5.04 9.61 -5.91
CA SER A 142 5.69 8.39 -5.41
C SER A 142 5.54 8.33 -3.90
N ALA A 143 4.40 7.87 -3.43
CA ALA A 143 4.08 7.85 -2.00
C ALA A 143 3.69 6.44 -1.53
N LEU A 144 3.96 6.19 -0.24
CA LEU A 144 3.35 5.11 0.52
C LEU A 144 2.37 5.71 1.51
N GLU A 145 1.11 5.42 1.34
CA GLU A 145 0.02 5.92 2.17
C GLU A 145 -0.42 4.85 3.16
N ILE A 146 -0.51 5.21 4.45
CA ILE A 146 -0.88 4.29 5.53
C ILE A 146 -2.31 4.58 5.96
N PHE A 147 -3.18 3.62 5.75
CA PHE A 147 -4.59 3.67 6.14
C PHE A 147 -4.83 2.76 7.33
N GLN A 148 -5.45 3.32 8.38
CA GLN A 148 -5.86 2.58 9.58
C GLN A 148 -7.36 2.39 9.59
N LYS A 149 -7.80 1.19 9.95
CA LYS A 149 -9.23 0.85 10.07
C LYS A 149 -9.93 1.75 11.09
N ASN A 150 -11.08 2.30 10.70
CA ASN A 150 -11.97 3.10 11.55
C ASN A 150 -12.56 2.29 12.71
#